data_2cd6299017c4c56713c3a32617e6ba3b
#
_entry.id   2cd6299017c4c56713c3a32617e6ba3b
#
_cell.length_a   1.000
_cell.length_b   1.000
_cell.length_c   1.000
_cell.angle_alpha   90.00
_cell.angle_beta   90.00
_cell.angle_gamma   90.00
#
_symmetry.space_group_name_H-M   'P 1'
#
loop_
_entity.id
_entity.type
_entity.pdbx_description
1 polymer ?
#
loop_
_entity_poly.entity_id
_entity_poly.type
_entity_poly.pdbx_seq_one_letter_code
_entity_poly.pdbx_strand_id
1 'polypeptide(L)'
;MGKIAIVTDSNSGITQDQARELGISVIPMPFYINEKLYLEGITLSQEEFYERLKNDEAISTSQPGPADVCGLWNTLLEKYDEVVHIPMSSGLSASCDTAMGLAQEYDGRVHVVDNQRISVTQRQSVLDALTLRDAGRNATQIKQVLEEQKLDSSIYITLETLKYLKKGGRITPAAAAIGTVLNLKPVLQIQGDKLDAYSKTRGKKQAKRVMLKAMQNDLENRFAEYVKRGEMCLQSAYTGNQEEAEEFKKEIAEVFPGIEIVQNPLSLSVACHIGHGAIAVACSRKVVVE
;
A
#
# COMPACT_ATOMS: atom_id res chain seq x y z
N MET A 1 -25.97 11.06 -13.26
CA MET A 1 -24.67 10.35 -13.19
C MET A 1 -24.92 8.96 -12.67
N GLY A 2 -24.24 7.96 -13.24
CA GLY A 2 -24.32 6.60 -12.75
C GLY A 2 -23.73 6.48 -11.33
N LYS A 3 -24.22 5.52 -10.55
CA LYS A 3 -23.68 5.21 -9.23
C LYS A 3 -22.40 4.39 -9.38
N ILE A 4 -21.31 4.83 -8.77
CA ILE A 4 -19.99 4.17 -8.86
C ILE A 4 -19.65 3.54 -7.51
N ALA A 5 -19.37 2.24 -7.50
CA ALA A 5 -18.77 1.54 -6.37
C ALA A 5 -17.26 1.65 -6.40
N ILE A 6 -16.62 1.91 -5.24
CA ILE A 6 -15.18 1.88 -5.09
C ILE A 6 -14.79 0.60 -4.37
N VAL A 7 -13.82 -0.12 -4.95
CA VAL A 7 -13.28 -1.39 -4.44
C VAL A 7 -11.76 -1.27 -4.30
N THR A 8 -11.20 -1.81 -3.25
CA THR A 8 -9.75 -2.01 -3.07
C THR A 8 -9.47 -3.35 -2.41
N ASP A 9 -8.22 -3.66 -2.13
CA ASP A 9 -7.84 -4.82 -1.31
C ASP A 9 -7.28 -4.39 0.06
N SER A 10 -7.09 -5.34 0.98
CA SER A 10 -6.64 -5.07 2.34
C SER A 10 -5.21 -4.51 2.42
N ASN A 11 -4.42 -4.56 1.32
CA ASN A 11 -3.09 -3.94 1.28
C ASN A 11 -3.15 -2.42 1.34
N SER A 12 -4.30 -1.80 1.05
CA SER A 12 -4.52 -0.37 1.30
C SER A 12 -4.45 0.02 2.78
N GLY A 13 -4.48 -0.96 3.69
CA GLY A 13 -4.55 -0.74 5.13
C GLY A 13 -5.92 -0.22 5.60
N ILE A 14 -6.94 -0.23 4.73
CA ILE A 14 -8.33 0.10 5.10
C ILE A 14 -8.97 -1.15 5.70
N THR A 15 -9.41 -1.06 6.96
CA THR A 15 -10.10 -2.15 7.64
C THR A 15 -11.52 -2.32 7.13
N GLN A 16 -12.18 -3.48 7.43
CA GLN A 16 -13.58 -3.69 7.06
C GLN A 16 -14.52 -2.68 7.72
N ASP A 17 -14.20 -2.22 8.94
CA ASP A 17 -14.97 -1.18 9.63
C ASP A 17 -14.84 0.17 8.93
N GLN A 18 -13.62 0.59 8.64
CA GLN A 18 -13.36 1.80 7.87
C GLN A 18 -13.97 1.75 6.46
N ALA A 19 -13.98 0.58 5.83
CA ALA A 19 -14.62 0.39 4.53
C ALA A 19 -16.13 0.67 4.60
N ARG A 20 -16.80 0.19 5.65
CA ARG A 20 -18.23 0.49 5.88
C ARG A 20 -18.49 1.98 6.09
N GLU A 21 -17.66 2.66 6.88
CA GLU A 21 -17.74 4.10 7.11
C GLU A 21 -17.52 4.92 5.82
N LEU A 22 -16.59 4.50 4.98
CA LEU A 22 -16.28 5.14 3.70
C LEU A 22 -17.25 4.78 2.58
N GLY A 23 -18.14 3.79 2.78
CA GLY A 23 -19.05 3.30 1.75
C GLY A 23 -18.34 2.63 0.58
N ILE A 24 -17.27 1.88 0.84
CA ILE A 24 -16.48 1.13 -0.15
C ILE A 24 -16.45 -0.36 0.18
N SER A 25 -15.87 -1.15 -0.72
CA SER A 25 -15.60 -2.57 -0.48
C SER A 25 -14.11 -2.87 -0.44
N VAL A 26 -13.68 -3.68 0.53
CA VAL A 26 -12.29 -4.13 0.67
C VAL A 26 -12.23 -5.64 0.52
N ILE A 27 -11.49 -6.12 -0.47
CA ILE A 27 -11.23 -7.54 -0.70
C ILE A 27 -10.12 -7.95 0.28
N PRO A 28 -10.38 -8.91 1.20
CA PRO A 28 -9.35 -9.39 2.10
C PRO A 28 -8.31 -10.20 1.33
N MET A 29 -7.03 -9.88 1.51
CA MET A 29 -5.95 -10.65 0.89
C MET A 29 -5.78 -11.99 1.60
N PRO A 30 -5.74 -13.11 0.85
CA PRO A 30 -5.49 -14.41 1.41
C PRO A 30 -4.00 -14.63 1.68
N PHE A 31 -3.71 -15.32 2.77
CA PHE A 31 -2.40 -15.86 3.08
C PHE A 31 -2.51 -17.20 3.79
N TYR A 32 -1.43 -17.97 3.75
CA TYR A 32 -1.39 -19.30 4.32
C TYR A 32 -0.35 -19.39 5.43
N ILE A 33 -0.72 -20.03 6.53
CA ILE A 33 0.20 -20.43 7.60
C ILE A 33 0.08 -21.93 7.76
N ASN A 34 1.18 -22.67 7.55
CA ASN A 34 1.19 -24.13 7.56
C ASN A 34 0.08 -24.72 6.68
N GLU A 35 -0.03 -24.22 5.45
CA GLU A 35 -1.02 -24.64 4.43
C GLU A 35 -2.49 -24.29 4.77
N LYS A 36 -2.77 -23.74 5.96
CA LYS A 36 -4.12 -23.29 6.32
C LYS A 36 -4.34 -21.86 5.83
N LEU A 37 -5.47 -21.64 5.14
CA LEU A 37 -5.90 -20.35 4.64
C LEU A 37 -6.36 -19.42 5.76
N TYR A 38 -5.90 -18.18 5.70
CA TYR A 38 -6.36 -17.07 6.53
C TYR A 38 -6.71 -15.86 5.66
N LEU A 39 -7.68 -15.07 6.13
CA LEU A 39 -8.10 -13.82 5.53
C LEU A 39 -7.80 -12.69 6.51
N GLU A 40 -7.09 -11.69 6.05
CA GLU A 40 -6.67 -10.56 6.86
C GLU A 40 -7.86 -9.80 7.47
N GLY A 41 -7.77 -9.55 8.79
CA GLY A 41 -8.79 -8.82 9.53
C GLY A 41 -10.12 -9.58 9.70
N ILE A 42 -10.19 -10.85 9.26
CA ILE A 42 -11.38 -11.69 9.36
C ILE A 42 -11.09 -12.94 10.20
N THR A 43 -10.05 -13.71 9.86
CA THR A 43 -9.79 -15.02 10.47
C THR A 43 -8.51 -15.08 11.29
N LEU A 44 -7.73 -14.01 11.35
CA LEU A 44 -6.51 -13.91 12.16
C LEU A 44 -6.27 -12.45 12.59
N SER A 45 -5.90 -12.26 13.87
CA SER A 45 -5.49 -10.96 14.39
C SER A 45 -4.02 -10.66 14.02
N GLN A 46 -3.62 -9.38 14.13
CA GLN A 46 -2.23 -8.99 13.94
C GLN A 46 -1.30 -9.61 14.99
N GLU A 47 -1.74 -9.69 16.26
CA GLU A 47 -0.96 -10.26 17.36
C GLU A 47 -0.64 -11.73 17.11
N GLU A 48 -1.67 -12.55 16.81
CA GLU A 48 -1.50 -13.97 16.48
C GLU A 48 -0.61 -14.17 15.26
N PHE A 49 -0.73 -13.33 14.23
CA PHE A 49 0.12 -13.39 13.05
C PHE A 49 1.60 -13.18 13.40
N TYR A 50 1.92 -12.14 14.16
CA TYR A 50 3.32 -11.86 14.52
C TYR A 50 3.92 -12.89 15.47
N GLU A 51 3.13 -13.53 16.33
CA GLU A 51 3.57 -14.67 17.13
C GLU A 51 3.98 -15.85 16.25
N ARG A 52 3.15 -16.21 15.27
CA ARG A 52 3.44 -17.28 14.31
C ARG A 52 4.65 -16.96 13.43
N LEU A 53 4.77 -15.72 12.99
CA LEU A 53 5.92 -15.25 12.22
C LEU A 53 7.24 -15.37 13.01
N LYS A 54 7.23 -15.05 14.33
CA LYS A 54 8.38 -15.23 15.23
C LYS A 54 8.78 -16.69 15.40
N ASN A 55 7.80 -17.59 15.38
CA ASN A 55 8.01 -19.02 15.49
C ASN A 55 8.48 -19.67 14.17
N ASP A 56 8.82 -18.88 13.16
CA ASP A 56 9.28 -19.32 11.83
C ASP A 56 8.31 -20.31 11.13
N GLU A 57 6.99 -20.18 11.40
CA GLU A 57 5.99 -20.98 10.71
C GLU A 57 6.03 -20.74 9.20
N ALA A 58 5.61 -21.75 8.42
CA ALA A 58 5.61 -21.65 6.96
C ALA A 58 4.50 -20.70 6.49
N ILE A 59 4.87 -19.46 6.14
CA ILE A 59 3.95 -18.43 5.69
C ILE A 59 4.14 -18.16 4.19
N SER A 60 3.03 -18.09 3.46
CA SER A 60 2.97 -17.70 2.05
C SER A 60 1.73 -16.87 1.76
N THR A 61 1.75 -16.11 0.67
CA THR A 61 0.63 -15.27 0.23
C THR A 61 0.08 -15.74 -1.11
N SER A 62 -1.18 -15.39 -1.36
CA SER A 62 -1.84 -15.58 -2.65
C SER A 62 -2.59 -14.31 -3.05
N GLN A 63 -2.95 -14.20 -4.31
CA GLN A 63 -3.94 -13.23 -4.75
C GLN A 63 -5.34 -13.68 -4.36
N PRO A 64 -6.35 -12.79 -4.29
CA PRO A 64 -7.75 -13.16 -4.15
C PRO A 64 -8.18 -14.10 -5.26
N GLY A 65 -9.06 -15.05 -4.93
CA GLY A 65 -9.61 -15.96 -5.92
C GLY A 65 -10.41 -15.21 -7.00
N PRO A 66 -10.26 -15.54 -8.30
CA PRO A 66 -11.06 -14.93 -9.37
C PRO A 66 -12.57 -14.96 -9.09
N ALA A 67 -13.06 -16.07 -8.54
CA ALA A 67 -14.47 -16.23 -8.18
C ALA A 67 -14.92 -15.24 -7.08
N ASP A 68 -14.07 -14.97 -6.10
CA ASP A 68 -14.36 -14.01 -5.02
C ASP A 68 -14.41 -12.58 -5.55
N VAL A 69 -13.48 -12.23 -6.43
CA VAL A 69 -13.41 -10.93 -7.09
C VAL A 69 -14.65 -10.69 -7.96
N CYS A 70 -14.97 -11.65 -8.86
CA CYS A 70 -16.15 -11.56 -9.72
C CYS A 70 -17.45 -11.58 -8.90
N GLY A 71 -17.55 -12.38 -7.86
CA GLY A 71 -18.70 -12.44 -6.97
C GLY A 71 -18.99 -11.10 -6.29
N LEU A 72 -17.94 -10.41 -5.83
CA LEU A 72 -18.08 -9.07 -5.27
C LEU A 72 -18.55 -8.06 -6.34
N TRP A 73 -17.92 -8.04 -7.52
CA TRP A 73 -18.34 -7.13 -8.60
C TRP A 73 -19.79 -7.38 -9.02
N ASN A 74 -20.20 -8.64 -9.17
CA ASN A 74 -21.59 -8.99 -9.51
C ASN A 74 -22.57 -8.42 -8.47
N THR A 75 -22.28 -8.61 -7.18
CA THR A 75 -23.10 -8.10 -6.08
C THR A 75 -23.18 -6.56 -6.10
N LEU A 76 -22.07 -5.88 -6.39
CA LEU A 76 -22.04 -4.42 -6.47
C LEU A 76 -22.79 -3.91 -7.69
N LEU A 77 -22.69 -4.58 -8.83
CA LEU A 77 -23.36 -4.19 -10.08
C LEU A 77 -24.89 -4.41 -10.08
N GLU A 78 -25.43 -5.03 -9.02
CA GLU A 78 -26.89 -5.03 -8.76
C GLU A 78 -27.40 -3.66 -8.25
N LYS A 79 -26.51 -2.85 -7.66
CA LYS A 79 -26.85 -1.58 -6.97
C LYS A 79 -26.14 -0.36 -7.56
N TYR A 80 -25.05 -0.58 -8.27
CA TYR A 80 -24.20 0.43 -8.88
C TYR A 80 -24.13 0.19 -10.40
N ASP A 81 -23.95 1.26 -11.14
CA ASP A 81 -23.84 1.19 -12.59
C ASP A 81 -22.44 0.74 -13.02
N GLU A 82 -21.43 1.18 -12.29
CA GLU A 82 -20.00 0.92 -12.56
C GLU A 82 -19.24 0.61 -11.27
N VAL A 83 -18.10 -0.09 -11.41
CA VAL A 83 -17.15 -0.39 -10.35
C VAL A 83 -15.78 0.18 -10.71
N VAL A 84 -15.15 0.92 -9.79
CA VAL A 84 -13.72 1.28 -9.85
C VAL A 84 -12.99 0.42 -8.84
N HIS A 85 -12.12 -0.49 -9.30
CA HIS A 85 -11.33 -1.40 -8.47
C HIS A 85 -9.87 -0.96 -8.47
N ILE A 86 -9.33 -0.65 -7.30
CA ILE A 86 -7.98 -0.14 -7.06
C ILE A 86 -7.20 -1.21 -6.28
N PRO A 87 -6.62 -2.23 -6.94
CA PRO A 87 -5.79 -3.24 -6.31
C PRO A 87 -4.40 -2.70 -5.99
N MET A 88 -3.63 -3.45 -5.19
CA MET A 88 -2.21 -3.16 -5.00
C MET A 88 -1.42 -3.20 -6.32
N SER A 89 -0.26 -2.54 -6.34
CA SER A 89 0.66 -2.44 -7.49
C SER A 89 0.81 -3.76 -8.27
N SER A 90 0.68 -3.69 -9.59
CA SER A 90 0.96 -4.80 -10.52
C SER A 90 2.40 -5.32 -10.42
N GLY A 91 3.36 -4.47 -10.02
CA GLY A 91 4.75 -4.87 -9.81
C GLY A 91 4.99 -5.72 -8.57
N LEU A 92 4.05 -5.75 -7.61
CA LEU A 92 4.16 -6.49 -6.36
C LEU A 92 3.25 -7.73 -6.30
N SER A 93 2.17 -7.75 -7.05
CA SER A 93 1.22 -8.87 -7.12
C SER A 93 0.58 -8.97 -8.49
N ALA A 94 0.35 -10.20 -8.95
CA ALA A 94 -0.43 -10.47 -10.16
C ALA A 94 -1.94 -10.19 -10.01
N SER A 95 -2.41 -9.79 -8.81
CA SER A 95 -3.83 -9.52 -8.56
C SER A 95 -4.41 -8.42 -9.45
N CYS A 96 -3.61 -7.38 -9.75
CA CYS A 96 -4.00 -6.31 -10.65
C CYS A 96 -4.21 -6.81 -12.08
N ASP A 97 -3.23 -7.51 -12.65
CA ASP A 97 -3.32 -8.07 -14.01
C ASP A 97 -4.46 -9.08 -14.14
N THR A 98 -4.64 -9.94 -13.12
CA THR A 98 -5.78 -10.85 -13.07
C THR A 98 -7.11 -10.10 -13.07
N ALA A 99 -7.25 -9.06 -12.24
CA ALA A 99 -8.47 -8.25 -12.20
C ALA A 99 -8.72 -7.53 -13.53
N MET A 100 -7.67 -7.01 -14.20
CA MET A 100 -7.80 -6.40 -15.54
C MET A 100 -8.30 -7.40 -16.58
N GLY A 101 -7.81 -8.64 -16.53
CA GLY A 101 -8.28 -9.71 -17.43
C GLY A 101 -9.75 -10.04 -17.17
N LEU A 102 -10.15 -10.22 -15.93
CA LEU A 102 -11.53 -10.51 -15.54
C LEU A 102 -12.49 -9.36 -15.90
N ALA A 103 -12.05 -8.10 -15.78
CA ALA A 103 -12.87 -6.93 -16.08
C ALA A 103 -13.32 -6.86 -17.55
N GLN A 104 -12.63 -7.53 -18.46
CA GLN A 104 -13.01 -7.57 -19.90
C GLN A 104 -14.37 -8.23 -20.14
N GLU A 105 -14.82 -9.11 -19.24
CA GLU A 105 -16.11 -9.80 -19.30
C GLU A 105 -17.29 -8.94 -18.80
N TYR A 106 -17.04 -7.68 -18.42
CA TYR A 106 -18.05 -6.81 -17.78
C TYR A 106 -18.52 -5.64 -18.66
N ASP A 107 -18.37 -5.72 -19.97
CA ASP A 107 -18.86 -4.73 -20.94
C ASP A 107 -18.50 -3.27 -20.59
N GLY A 108 -17.29 -3.05 -20.05
CA GLY A 108 -16.80 -1.73 -19.65
C GLY A 108 -17.40 -1.18 -18.33
N ARG A 109 -18.14 -1.98 -17.57
CA ARG A 109 -18.72 -1.57 -16.29
C ARG A 109 -17.76 -1.72 -15.10
N VAL A 110 -16.62 -2.40 -15.27
CA VAL A 110 -15.59 -2.57 -14.26
C VAL A 110 -14.29 -1.94 -14.73
N HIS A 111 -13.80 -0.95 -13.98
CA HIS A 111 -12.60 -0.19 -14.26
C HIS A 111 -11.51 -0.54 -13.25
N VAL A 112 -10.56 -1.38 -13.62
CA VAL A 112 -9.42 -1.72 -12.78
C VAL A 112 -8.32 -0.67 -12.96
N VAL A 113 -7.79 -0.15 -11.85
CA VAL A 113 -6.80 0.93 -11.81
C VAL A 113 -5.44 0.38 -11.39
N ASP A 114 -4.45 0.39 -12.26
CA ASP A 114 -3.06 0.14 -11.89
C ASP A 114 -2.31 1.44 -11.62
N ASN A 115 -2.40 1.94 -10.42
CA ASN A 115 -1.66 3.14 -10.02
C ASN A 115 -0.33 2.84 -9.33
N GLN A 116 0.14 1.60 -9.35
CA GLN A 116 1.44 1.17 -8.84
C GLN A 116 1.72 1.58 -7.37
N ARG A 117 0.66 1.66 -6.56
CA ARG A 117 0.73 2.02 -5.15
C ARG A 117 0.41 0.83 -4.23
N ILE A 118 0.80 0.95 -2.97
CA ILE A 118 0.57 -0.03 -1.91
C ILE A 118 0.48 0.68 -0.56
N SER A 119 -0.19 0.05 0.42
CA SER A 119 -0.28 0.54 1.80
C SER A 119 -0.87 1.96 1.88
N VAL A 120 -0.26 2.84 2.67
CA VAL A 120 -0.74 4.20 2.90
C VAL A 120 -0.89 5.03 1.62
N THR A 121 -0.07 4.77 0.59
CA THR A 121 -0.19 5.46 -0.71
C THR A 121 -1.35 4.89 -1.55
N GLN A 122 -1.64 3.58 -1.48
CA GLN A 122 -2.82 2.97 -2.08
C GLN A 122 -4.09 3.46 -1.36
N ARG A 123 -4.05 3.58 -0.02
CA ARG A 123 -5.15 4.20 0.76
C ARG A 123 -5.46 5.60 0.23
N GLN A 124 -4.44 6.43 -0.03
CA GLN A 124 -4.67 7.76 -0.58
C GLN A 124 -5.38 7.69 -1.94
N SER A 125 -5.01 6.76 -2.81
CA SER A 125 -5.69 6.58 -4.10
C SER A 125 -7.18 6.22 -3.95
N VAL A 126 -7.54 5.47 -2.91
CA VAL A 126 -8.94 5.19 -2.59
C VAL A 126 -9.68 6.44 -2.15
N LEU A 127 -9.06 7.27 -1.29
CA LEU A 127 -9.63 8.55 -0.86
C LEU A 127 -9.77 9.54 -2.04
N ASP A 128 -8.79 9.55 -2.94
CA ASP A 128 -8.83 10.35 -4.17
C ASP A 128 -9.95 9.89 -5.11
N ALA A 129 -10.18 8.58 -5.24
CA ALA A 129 -11.31 8.04 -6.01
C ALA A 129 -12.65 8.48 -5.43
N LEU A 130 -12.79 8.49 -4.10
CA LEU A 130 -13.99 8.99 -3.43
C LEU A 130 -14.20 10.50 -3.70
N THR A 131 -13.14 11.29 -3.57
CA THR A 131 -13.16 12.73 -3.85
C THR A 131 -13.59 13.02 -5.29
N LEU A 132 -13.04 12.29 -6.26
CA LEU A 132 -13.39 12.43 -7.68
C LEU A 132 -14.82 12.01 -7.95
N ARG A 133 -15.28 10.88 -7.38
CA ARG A 133 -16.65 10.40 -7.49
C ARG A 133 -17.65 11.45 -6.97
N ASP A 134 -17.38 11.98 -5.79
CA ASP A 134 -18.25 12.94 -5.12
C ASP A 134 -18.26 14.30 -5.82
N ALA A 135 -17.17 14.63 -6.55
CA ALA A 135 -17.09 15.75 -7.47
C ALA A 135 -17.76 15.48 -8.85
N GLY A 136 -18.39 14.31 -9.01
CA GLY A 136 -19.15 13.98 -10.21
C GLY A 136 -18.32 13.49 -11.39
N ARG A 137 -17.10 12.95 -11.16
CA ARG A 137 -16.34 12.29 -12.22
C ARG A 137 -16.92 10.88 -12.48
N ASN A 138 -16.92 10.46 -13.75
CA ASN A 138 -17.28 9.09 -14.11
C ASN A 138 -16.12 8.11 -13.85
N ALA A 139 -16.39 6.80 -13.91
CA ALA A 139 -15.40 5.77 -13.58
C ALA A 139 -14.15 5.80 -14.48
N THR A 140 -14.32 6.10 -15.75
CA THR A 140 -13.19 6.26 -16.70
C THR A 140 -12.30 7.44 -16.31
N GLN A 141 -12.89 8.58 -15.94
CA GLN A 141 -12.15 9.76 -15.50
C GLN A 141 -11.42 9.52 -14.18
N ILE A 142 -12.06 8.82 -13.23
CA ILE A 142 -11.42 8.43 -11.96
C ILE A 142 -10.19 7.55 -12.25
N LYS A 143 -10.37 6.49 -13.06
CA LYS A 143 -9.26 5.62 -13.47
C LYS A 143 -8.13 6.42 -14.10
N GLN A 144 -8.42 7.27 -15.05
CA GLN A 144 -7.43 8.08 -15.76
C GLN A 144 -6.60 8.93 -14.80
N VAL A 145 -7.26 9.70 -13.92
CA VAL A 145 -6.57 10.58 -12.96
C VAL A 145 -5.66 9.78 -12.03
N LEU A 146 -6.12 8.65 -11.50
CA LEU A 146 -5.33 7.82 -10.59
C LEU A 146 -4.11 7.20 -11.28
N GLU A 147 -4.25 6.76 -12.54
CA GLU A 147 -3.14 6.20 -13.32
C GLU A 147 -2.14 7.27 -13.77
N GLU A 148 -2.57 8.48 -14.11
CA GLU A 148 -1.70 9.61 -14.39
C GLU A 148 -0.85 10.01 -13.19
N GLN A 149 -1.40 9.90 -11.96
CA GLN A 149 -0.71 10.23 -10.71
C GLN A 149 0.08 9.07 -10.10
N LYS A 150 0.21 7.93 -10.77
CA LYS A 150 0.85 6.73 -10.22
C LYS A 150 2.25 6.96 -9.66
N LEU A 151 3.03 7.84 -10.28
CA LEU A 151 4.40 8.17 -9.86
C LEU A 151 4.49 9.38 -8.91
N ASP A 152 3.36 10.04 -8.61
CA ASP A 152 3.32 11.17 -7.68
C ASP A 152 3.29 10.69 -6.21
N SER A 153 4.15 9.73 -5.89
CA SER A 153 4.32 9.17 -4.55
C SER A 153 5.74 8.64 -4.35
N SER A 154 6.16 8.55 -3.10
CA SER A 154 7.40 7.89 -2.68
C SER A 154 7.19 7.15 -1.36
N ILE A 155 7.82 6.00 -1.22
CA ILE A 155 7.91 5.26 0.04
C ILE A 155 9.38 4.96 0.30
N TYR A 156 9.86 5.26 1.51
CA TYR A 156 11.15 4.83 2.03
C TYR A 156 10.90 3.96 3.26
N ILE A 157 11.48 2.75 3.26
CA ILE A 157 11.25 1.75 4.31
C ILE A 157 12.57 1.12 4.76
N THR A 158 12.73 0.93 6.06
CA THR A 158 13.80 0.10 6.61
C THR A 158 13.23 -1.12 7.31
N LEU A 159 13.96 -2.23 7.24
CA LEU A 159 13.54 -3.56 7.69
C LEU A 159 14.49 -4.11 8.72
N GLU A 160 14.00 -4.99 9.60
CA GLU A 160 14.87 -5.78 10.49
C GLU A 160 15.69 -6.79 9.72
N THR A 161 15.13 -7.40 8.67
CA THR A 161 15.78 -8.43 7.86
C THR A 161 15.23 -8.44 6.43
N LEU A 162 16.07 -8.81 5.47
CA LEU A 162 15.64 -9.08 4.08
C LEU A 162 15.22 -10.54 3.84
N LYS A 163 15.24 -11.41 4.88
CA LYS A 163 14.92 -12.84 4.78
C LYS A 163 13.60 -13.07 4.05
N TYR A 164 12.55 -12.39 4.48
CA TYR A 164 11.18 -12.58 3.95
C TYR A 164 11.03 -12.04 2.52
N LEU A 165 11.59 -10.87 2.23
CA LEU A 165 11.57 -10.29 0.88
C LEU A 165 12.30 -11.14 -0.15
N LYS A 166 13.46 -11.69 0.24
CA LYS A 166 14.21 -12.62 -0.63
C LYS A 166 13.39 -13.88 -0.92
N LYS A 167 12.78 -14.48 0.10
CA LYS A 167 11.92 -15.65 -0.06
C LYS A 167 10.71 -15.35 -0.95
N GLY A 168 10.13 -14.15 -0.82
CA GLY A 168 8.96 -13.73 -1.56
C GLY A 168 9.22 -13.25 -2.99
N GLY A 169 10.45 -12.89 -3.35
CA GLY A 169 10.80 -12.40 -4.70
C GLY A 169 10.22 -11.01 -5.05
N ARG A 170 9.78 -10.19 -4.07
CA ARG A 170 9.22 -8.84 -4.28
C ARG A 170 10.26 -7.73 -4.12
N ILE A 171 11.48 -8.03 -4.43
CA ILE A 171 12.64 -7.15 -4.29
C ILE A 171 13.50 -7.23 -5.55
N THR A 172 14.10 -6.12 -5.96
CA THR A 172 15.03 -6.13 -7.08
C THR A 172 16.31 -6.94 -6.75
N PRO A 173 17.01 -7.51 -7.75
CA PRO A 173 18.28 -8.18 -7.51
C PRO A 173 19.33 -7.30 -6.81
N ALA A 174 19.37 -6.01 -7.14
CA ALA A 174 20.26 -5.03 -6.53
C ALA A 174 19.98 -4.87 -5.02
N ALA A 175 18.72 -4.75 -4.63
CA ALA A 175 18.31 -4.66 -3.23
C ALA A 175 18.52 -6.00 -2.49
N ALA A 176 18.28 -7.14 -3.12
CA ALA A 176 18.52 -8.46 -2.55
C ALA A 176 20.01 -8.69 -2.24
N ALA A 177 20.94 -8.15 -3.03
CA ALA A 177 22.37 -8.25 -2.80
C ALA A 177 22.85 -7.52 -1.53
N ILE A 178 22.15 -6.49 -1.07
CA ILE A 178 22.50 -5.75 0.14
C ILE A 178 22.45 -6.61 1.40
N GLY A 179 21.49 -7.53 1.48
CA GLY A 179 21.20 -8.29 2.70
C GLY A 179 22.17 -9.44 3.02
N THR A 180 23.30 -9.55 2.34
CA THR A 180 24.33 -10.58 2.63
C THR A 180 25.37 -10.15 3.68
N VAL A 181 25.37 -8.87 4.08
CA VAL A 181 26.31 -8.31 5.04
C VAL A 181 25.68 -8.22 6.42
N LEU A 182 26.38 -8.75 7.41
CA LEU A 182 25.93 -8.79 8.82
C LEU A 182 25.71 -7.36 9.36
N ASN A 183 24.61 -7.14 10.11
CA ASN A 183 24.25 -5.88 10.76
C ASN A 183 23.95 -4.68 9.84
N LEU A 184 23.70 -4.88 8.55
CA LEU A 184 23.17 -3.81 7.71
C LEU A 184 21.66 -3.69 7.85
N LYS A 185 21.18 -2.46 8.02
CA LYS A 185 19.76 -2.09 7.92
C LYS A 185 19.58 -1.34 6.60
N PRO A 186 19.10 -2.00 5.54
CA PRO A 186 18.91 -1.33 4.27
C PRO A 186 17.76 -0.33 4.36
N VAL A 187 17.87 0.77 3.62
CA VAL A 187 16.74 1.60 3.23
C VAL A 187 16.39 1.20 1.81
N LEU A 188 15.14 0.81 1.63
CA LEU A 188 14.54 0.49 0.34
C LEU A 188 13.57 1.61 -0.04
N GLN A 189 13.30 1.74 -1.33
CA GLN A 189 12.34 2.71 -1.88
C GLN A 189 11.31 2.03 -2.76
N ILE A 190 10.13 2.64 -2.87
CA ILE A 190 9.14 2.39 -3.91
C ILE A 190 8.83 3.72 -4.57
N GLN A 191 9.19 3.84 -5.85
CA GLN A 191 8.87 4.97 -6.73
C GLN A 191 8.42 4.41 -8.09
N GLY A 192 7.41 3.57 -8.04
CA GLY A 192 6.93 2.78 -9.17
C GLY A 192 6.46 1.42 -8.68
N ASP A 193 6.80 0.36 -9.40
CA ASP A 193 6.20 -0.95 -9.24
C ASP A 193 6.84 -1.86 -8.18
N LYS A 194 8.14 -1.71 -7.87
CA LYS A 194 8.90 -2.66 -7.01
C LYS A 194 9.70 -1.98 -5.90
N LEU A 195 10.02 -2.78 -4.87
CA LEU A 195 11.00 -2.39 -3.85
C LEU A 195 12.41 -2.44 -4.43
N ASP A 196 13.07 -1.30 -4.42
CA ASP A 196 14.45 -1.15 -4.89
C ASP A 196 15.38 -0.65 -3.78
N ALA A 197 16.69 -0.80 -4.00
CA ALA A 197 17.71 -0.35 -3.09
C ALA A 197 17.85 1.18 -3.13
N TYR A 198 17.79 1.82 -1.96
CA TYR A 198 18.07 3.24 -1.84
C TYR A 198 19.42 3.48 -1.14
N SER A 199 19.62 2.89 0.04
CA SER A 199 20.85 3.11 0.81
C SER A 199 21.17 1.92 1.71
N LYS A 200 22.47 1.78 2.02
CA LYS A 200 23.00 0.83 3.01
C LYS A 200 23.32 1.58 4.28
N THR A 201 22.71 1.19 5.40
CA THR A 201 22.93 1.87 6.68
C THR A 201 23.36 0.88 7.77
N ARG A 202 24.03 1.39 8.80
CA ARG A 202 24.39 0.63 10.00
C ARG A 202 23.47 1.06 11.14
N GLY A 203 22.49 0.19 11.43
CA GLY A 203 21.52 0.42 12.50
C GLY A 203 20.34 1.31 12.10
N LYS A 204 19.25 1.14 12.85
CA LYS A 204 17.95 1.74 12.56
C LYS A 204 17.94 3.28 12.67
N LYS A 205 18.71 3.83 13.63
CA LYS A 205 18.83 5.29 13.79
C LYS A 205 19.39 5.98 12.54
N GLN A 206 20.39 5.37 11.90
CA GLN A 206 20.92 5.90 10.64
C GLN A 206 19.93 5.72 9.51
N ALA A 207 19.21 4.58 9.44
CA ALA A 207 18.19 4.34 8.45
C ALA A 207 17.07 5.40 8.52
N LYS A 208 16.54 5.69 9.71
CA LYS A 208 15.54 6.75 9.94
C LYS A 208 16.00 8.10 9.37
N ARG A 209 17.22 8.52 9.69
CA ARG A 209 17.79 9.79 9.17
C ARG A 209 17.87 9.81 7.64
N VAL A 210 18.30 8.70 7.04
CA VAL A 210 18.40 8.58 5.58
C VAL A 210 17.02 8.67 4.94
N MET A 211 16.01 7.99 5.51
CA MET A 211 14.63 8.05 5.01
C MET A 211 14.05 9.47 5.10
N LEU A 212 14.23 10.14 6.23
CA LEU A 212 13.73 11.52 6.41
C LEU A 212 14.39 12.50 5.44
N LYS A 213 15.72 12.38 5.25
CA LYS A 213 16.44 13.20 4.27
C LYS A 213 16.01 12.93 2.83
N ALA A 214 15.74 11.66 2.48
CA ALA A 214 15.24 11.28 1.17
C ALA A 214 13.84 11.87 0.91
N MET A 215 12.96 11.77 1.91
CA MET A 215 11.62 12.34 1.85
C MET A 215 11.66 13.86 1.71
N GLN A 216 12.54 14.53 2.47
CA GLN A 216 12.73 15.98 2.36
C GLN A 216 13.17 16.37 0.95
N ASN A 217 14.15 15.64 0.39
CA ASN A 217 14.61 15.88 -0.97
C ASN A 217 13.50 15.70 -2.01
N ASP A 218 12.64 14.70 -1.87
CA ASP A 218 11.50 14.48 -2.79
C ASP A 218 10.51 15.66 -2.71
N LEU A 219 10.17 16.11 -1.50
CA LEU A 219 9.23 17.21 -1.31
C LEU A 219 9.78 18.57 -1.78
N GLU A 220 11.08 18.81 -1.61
CA GLU A 220 11.73 20.06 -2.00
C GLU A 220 12.04 20.13 -3.51
N ASN A 221 12.17 18.96 -4.19
CA ASN A 221 12.56 18.92 -5.61
C ASN A 221 11.49 18.27 -6.48
N ARG A 222 11.30 16.95 -6.37
CA ARG A 222 10.41 16.17 -7.25
C ARG A 222 8.95 16.61 -7.14
N PHE A 223 8.50 16.95 -5.94
CA PHE A 223 7.13 17.33 -5.64
C PHE A 223 6.94 18.78 -5.22
N ALA A 224 7.96 19.62 -5.43
CA ALA A 224 7.96 21.02 -4.95
C ALA A 224 6.72 21.81 -5.39
N GLU A 225 6.26 21.63 -6.62
CA GLU A 225 5.08 22.34 -7.14
C GLU A 225 3.77 21.83 -6.47
N TYR A 226 3.68 20.54 -6.17
CA TYR A 226 2.54 19.98 -5.45
C TYR A 226 2.53 20.42 -3.98
N VAL A 227 3.71 20.51 -3.36
CA VAL A 227 3.85 21.04 -1.99
C VAL A 227 3.35 22.50 -1.91
N LYS A 228 3.77 23.37 -2.85
CA LYS A 228 3.31 24.77 -2.92
C LYS A 228 1.80 24.90 -3.04
N ARG A 229 1.15 23.96 -3.72
CA ARG A 229 -0.32 23.93 -3.89
C ARG A 229 -1.07 23.23 -2.75
N GLY A 230 -0.33 22.69 -1.76
CA GLY A 230 -0.94 21.93 -0.66
C GLY A 230 -1.51 20.57 -1.06
N GLU A 231 -1.04 20.02 -2.17
CA GLU A 231 -1.49 18.76 -2.75
C GLU A 231 -0.72 17.52 -2.24
N MET A 232 0.32 17.69 -1.42
CA MET A 232 1.07 16.57 -0.85
C MET A 232 0.60 16.24 0.56
N CYS A 233 0.50 14.95 0.86
CA CYS A 233 0.28 14.41 2.20
C CYS A 233 1.46 13.52 2.62
N LEU A 234 1.77 13.55 3.92
CA LEU A 234 2.76 12.69 4.56
C LEU A 234 2.09 11.51 5.25
N GLN A 235 2.77 10.38 5.19
CA GLN A 235 2.26 9.14 5.72
C GLN A 235 3.38 8.34 6.37
N SER A 236 3.01 7.44 7.28
CA SER A 236 3.91 6.48 7.92
C SER A 236 3.27 5.10 7.94
N ALA A 237 4.09 4.07 7.83
CA ALA A 237 3.63 2.69 7.95
C ALA A 237 4.62 1.85 8.76
N TYR A 238 4.14 0.77 9.37
CA TYR A 238 4.98 -0.07 10.23
C TYR A 238 4.50 -1.52 10.29
N THR A 239 5.33 -2.40 10.85
CA THR A 239 4.96 -3.79 11.15
C THR A 239 5.25 -4.13 12.62
N GLY A 240 4.24 -4.59 13.35
CA GLY A 240 4.32 -5.26 14.65
C GLY A 240 4.73 -4.41 15.86
N ASN A 241 5.49 -3.34 15.72
CA ASN A 241 5.94 -2.50 16.84
C ASN A 241 5.31 -1.10 16.76
N GLN A 242 4.15 -0.94 17.41
CA GLN A 242 3.42 0.32 17.40
C GLN A 242 4.15 1.43 18.18
N GLU A 243 4.80 1.11 19.30
CA GLU A 243 5.52 2.09 20.12
C GLU A 243 6.66 2.75 19.30
N GLU A 244 7.47 1.95 18.63
CA GLU A 244 8.53 2.45 17.76
C GLU A 244 7.97 3.25 16.57
N ALA A 245 6.81 2.87 16.05
CA ALA A 245 6.14 3.59 14.97
C ALA A 245 5.67 4.97 15.45
N GLU A 246 5.10 5.07 16.65
CA GLU A 246 4.69 6.35 17.24
C GLU A 246 5.89 7.27 17.54
N GLU A 247 7.02 6.72 17.98
CA GLU A 247 8.27 7.47 18.10
C GLU A 247 8.74 8.01 16.75
N PHE A 248 8.72 7.16 15.73
CA PHE A 248 9.14 7.58 14.38
C PHE A 248 8.19 8.61 13.79
N LYS A 249 6.88 8.52 14.05
CA LYS A 249 5.91 9.55 13.66
C LYS A 249 6.24 10.92 14.27
N LYS A 250 6.71 10.96 15.53
CA LYS A 250 7.17 12.19 16.16
C LYS A 250 8.43 12.74 15.46
N GLU A 251 9.39 11.87 15.15
CA GLU A 251 10.60 12.27 14.39
C GLU A 251 10.23 12.84 13.01
N ILE A 252 9.24 12.28 12.32
CA ILE A 252 8.72 12.81 11.05
C ILE A 252 8.10 14.21 11.28
N ALA A 253 7.28 14.37 12.31
CA ALA A 253 6.63 15.65 12.63
C ALA A 253 7.62 16.76 12.98
N GLU A 254 8.75 16.43 13.61
CA GLU A 254 9.83 17.38 13.88
C GLU A 254 10.50 17.89 12.61
N VAL A 255 10.67 17.02 11.60
CA VAL A 255 11.28 17.40 10.30
C VAL A 255 10.30 18.14 9.40
N PHE A 256 9.01 17.82 9.50
CA PHE A 256 7.95 18.37 8.65
C PHE A 256 6.84 19.03 9.50
N PRO A 257 7.15 20.15 10.18
CA PRO A 257 6.20 20.78 11.10
C PRO A 257 4.93 21.27 10.39
N GLY A 258 3.79 21.11 11.05
CA GLY A 258 2.50 21.59 10.55
C GLY A 258 1.83 20.70 9.49
N ILE A 259 2.44 19.57 9.10
CA ILE A 259 1.85 18.61 8.18
C ILE A 259 1.26 17.44 9.00
N GLU A 260 0.00 17.12 8.76
CA GLU A 260 -0.63 15.95 9.35
C GLU A 260 0.01 14.66 8.80
N ILE A 261 0.33 13.70 9.68
CA ILE A 261 0.92 12.43 9.32
C ILE A 261 -0.09 11.32 9.59
N VAL A 262 -0.60 10.71 8.53
CA VAL A 262 -1.44 9.51 8.61
C VAL A 262 -0.55 8.30 8.82
N GLN A 263 -0.77 7.55 9.90
CA GLN A 263 -0.01 6.34 10.21
C GLN A 263 -0.90 5.11 10.27
N ASN A 264 -0.50 4.04 9.58
CA ASN A 264 -1.21 2.77 9.56
C ASN A 264 -0.24 1.58 9.70
N PRO A 265 -0.66 0.47 10.32
CA PRO A 265 0.08 -0.78 10.19
C PRO A 265 0.04 -1.25 8.75
N LEU A 266 1.11 -1.92 8.31
CA LEU A 266 1.11 -2.66 7.05
C LEU A 266 0.16 -3.86 7.15
N SER A 267 -0.48 -4.21 6.06
CA SER A 267 -1.35 -5.40 5.98
C SER A 267 -0.57 -6.68 6.30
N LEU A 268 -1.26 -7.72 6.78
CA LEU A 268 -0.62 -8.99 7.13
C LEU A 268 -0.03 -9.68 5.90
N SER A 269 -0.67 -9.57 4.74
CA SER A 269 -0.13 -10.08 3.50
C SER A 269 1.17 -9.39 3.08
N VAL A 270 1.30 -8.08 3.33
CA VAL A 270 2.57 -7.35 3.15
C VAL A 270 3.59 -7.76 4.21
N ALA A 271 3.16 -7.89 5.48
CA ALA A 271 4.02 -8.30 6.58
C ALA A 271 4.64 -9.69 6.39
N CYS A 272 3.97 -10.61 5.65
CA CYS A 272 4.54 -11.89 5.24
C CYS A 272 5.87 -11.74 4.47
N HIS A 273 6.02 -10.64 3.71
CA HIS A 273 7.22 -10.37 2.91
C HIS A 273 8.19 -9.39 3.59
N ILE A 274 7.67 -8.51 4.42
CA ILE A 274 8.45 -7.44 5.09
C ILE A 274 9.03 -7.93 6.43
N GLY A 275 8.28 -8.78 7.14
CA GLY A 275 8.63 -9.19 8.50
C GLY A 275 8.22 -8.17 9.56
N HIS A 276 8.56 -8.50 10.82
CA HIS A 276 8.31 -7.65 11.99
C HIS A 276 9.34 -6.51 12.09
N GLY A 277 8.93 -5.36 12.65
CA GLY A 277 9.83 -4.25 13.03
C GLY A 277 10.24 -3.35 11.86
N ALA A 278 9.52 -3.39 10.74
CA ALA A 278 9.69 -2.41 9.68
C ALA A 278 9.04 -1.08 10.03
N ILE A 279 9.64 0.01 9.58
CA ILE A 279 9.08 1.36 9.65
C ILE A 279 9.30 2.06 8.32
N ALA A 280 8.33 2.87 7.90
CA ALA A 280 8.34 3.59 6.64
C ALA A 280 7.84 5.02 6.79
N VAL A 281 8.41 5.92 5.98
CA VAL A 281 7.84 7.24 5.69
C VAL A 281 7.45 7.27 4.22
N ALA A 282 6.31 7.86 3.93
CA ALA A 282 5.79 7.97 2.59
C ALA A 282 5.19 9.36 2.33
N CYS A 283 5.10 9.72 1.07
CA CYS A 283 4.28 10.83 0.62
C CYS A 283 3.49 10.42 -0.61
N SER A 284 2.36 11.06 -0.82
CA SER A 284 1.59 10.94 -2.05
C SER A 284 0.86 12.24 -2.36
N ARG A 285 0.71 12.53 -3.64
CA ARG A 285 -0.17 13.59 -4.09
C ARG A 285 -1.61 13.16 -3.84
N LYS A 286 -2.39 14.08 -3.28
CA LYS A 286 -3.84 13.96 -3.11
C LYS A 286 -4.56 14.77 -4.19
N VAL A 287 -5.67 14.27 -4.65
CA VAL A 287 -6.55 15.01 -5.56
C VAL A 287 -7.20 16.18 -4.81
N VAL A 288 -7.16 17.35 -5.43
CA VAL A 288 -7.94 18.52 -5.02
C VAL A 288 -8.90 18.84 -6.16
N VAL A 289 -10.18 18.89 -5.86
CA VAL A 289 -11.22 19.30 -6.82
C VAL A 289 -11.60 20.75 -6.52
N GLU A 290 -11.64 21.55 -7.55
CA GLU A 290 -12.10 22.94 -7.49
C GLU A 290 -13.63 23.00 -7.49
#